data_3705eb401d30243f9130230d19c4b8f0
#
_entry.id   3705eb401d30243f9130230d19c4b8f0
#
_cell.length_a   1.000
_cell.length_b   1.000
_cell.length_c   1.000
_cell.angle_alpha   90.00
_cell.angle_beta   90.00
_cell.angle_gamma   90.00
#
_symmetry.space_group_name_H-M   'P 1'
#
loop_
_entity.id
_entity.type
_entity.pdbx_description
1 polymer ?
#
loop_
_entity_poly.entity_id
_entity_poly.type
_entity_poly.pdbx_seq_one_letter_code
_entity_poly.pdbx_strand_id
1 'polypeptide(L)'
;MQLRKHQQETVTICKEILNGTPINDILMSVCPGGGKSFIPVIIAENLIPKVADKICWIVPRNSLKYQGEEEFTNPHWKTDKRIRCADNGLDLSRGLNGYITTYQAVGINPSCHALEFKNRKYILIMDEFHHVSKDSEWHRALQPLVDSAVIVIKLSGTLSRGDGNPIVFLDYRNGEADLQNTETKRIVSYSRSEAIVDGAILPIQFKLVDGSSEWEELDGHRNTSALSGEESAKALFTALRTEFADQLLSMALREFTEMSYNYREAKLLVVAPNIKIAKTYYDYLAVRGHKVRIATSEDTQQARKNIDDYKRHVYHILVTVAMAYEGLNVPSISVICCLSHIRSVPWLEQCFARANRKVKSGLKEKSIVYAPADWAFKKAVRMIENEQLVPLSNPDNQQELLSKSGSEERQGNGEGRPWIIPVSSAAKNGLPEDAPKPVEHPPCSPSEAEKILRKNINNIVTAFLDKQSPGNKQAHSKMLYRRMKLVCPKPVAEMSQGELEKIWLWVRSEYGSQPDSRKK
;
A
#
# COMPACT_ATOMS: atom_id res chain seq x y z
N MET A 1 21.00 -12.44 -23.77
CA MET A 1 19.92 -12.51 -22.79
C MET A 1 18.64 -12.86 -23.52
N GLN A 2 17.84 -13.79 -23.02
CA GLN A 2 16.55 -14.13 -23.61
C GLN A 2 15.48 -13.16 -23.08
N LEU A 3 14.82 -12.45 -23.99
CA LEU A 3 13.69 -11.58 -23.63
C LEU A 3 12.48 -12.42 -23.21
N ARG A 4 11.74 -11.94 -22.23
CA ARG A 4 10.45 -12.53 -21.83
C ARG A 4 9.38 -12.24 -22.88
N LYS A 5 8.27 -12.98 -22.88
CA LYS A 5 7.17 -12.86 -23.85
C LYS A 5 6.76 -11.40 -24.09
N HIS A 6 6.36 -10.68 -23.06
CA HIS A 6 5.92 -9.28 -23.16
C HIS A 6 7.02 -8.32 -23.64
N GLN A 7 8.28 -8.60 -23.33
CA GLN A 7 9.43 -7.82 -23.83
C GLN A 7 9.66 -8.06 -25.31
N GLN A 8 9.52 -9.31 -25.79
CA GLN A 8 9.56 -9.65 -27.23
C GLN A 8 8.41 -8.99 -27.98
N GLU A 9 7.20 -9.04 -27.42
CA GLU A 9 6.01 -8.39 -27.96
C GLU A 9 6.21 -6.86 -28.04
N THR A 10 6.83 -6.25 -27.03
CA THR A 10 7.20 -4.82 -27.08
C THR A 10 8.14 -4.52 -28.25
N VAL A 11 9.14 -5.37 -28.51
CA VAL A 11 10.04 -5.21 -29.68
C VAL A 11 9.25 -5.35 -30.99
N THR A 12 8.29 -6.26 -31.05
CA THR A 12 7.43 -6.44 -32.25
C THR A 12 6.58 -5.18 -32.49
N ILE A 13 5.96 -4.63 -31.46
CA ILE A 13 5.20 -3.38 -31.57
C ILE A 13 6.09 -2.20 -32.02
N CYS A 14 7.31 -2.10 -31.50
CA CYS A 14 8.26 -1.10 -31.99
C CYS A 14 8.55 -1.25 -33.50
N LYS A 15 8.68 -2.48 -34.00
CA LYS A 15 8.87 -2.73 -35.44
C LYS A 15 7.63 -2.36 -36.25
N GLU A 16 6.42 -2.67 -35.78
CA GLU A 16 5.17 -2.24 -36.43
C GLU A 16 5.11 -0.71 -36.58
N ILE A 17 5.44 0.03 -35.51
CA ILE A 17 5.52 1.50 -35.53
C ILE A 17 6.55 2.00 -36.56
N LEU A 18 7.74 1.41 -36.59
CA LEU A 18 8.80 1.77 -37.54
C LEU A 18 8.39 1.47 -39.00
N ASN A 19 7.54 0.50 -39.22
CA ASN A 19 6.97 0.14 -40.52
C ASN A 19 5.74 0.98 -40.90
N GLY A 20 5.38 1.98 -40.11
CA GLY A 20 4.33 2.95 -40.43
C GLY A 20 2.95 2.61 -39.85
N THR A 21 2.81 1.58 -39.01
CA THR A 21 1.54 1.35 -38.31
C THR A 21 1.28 2.50 -37.33
N PRO A 22 0.06 3.12 -37.32
CA PRO A 22 -0.22 4.36 -36.59
C PRO A 22 -0.47 4.12 -35.08
N ILE A 23 0.32 3.26 -34.44
CA ILE A 23 0.18 2.92 -33.02
C ILE A 23 0.70 4.09 -32.18
N ASN A 24 -0.16 4.67 -31.37
CA ASN A 24 0.15 5.78 -30.47
C ASN A 24 -0.31 5.55 -29.02
N ASP A 25 -1.01 4.47 -28.72
CA ASP A 25 -1.46 4.09 -27.39
C ASP A 25 -1.07 2.63 -27.08
N ILE A 26 -0.29 2.42 -26.04
CA ILE A 26 0.16 1.09 -25.65
C ILE A 26 -0.16 0.88 -24.17
N LEU A 27 -1.00 -0.11 -23.88
CA LEU A 27 -1.30 -0.54 -22.52
C LEU A 27 -0.51 -1.82 -22.20
N MET A 28 0.25 -1.79 -21.12
CA MET A 28 1.04 -2.95 -20.70
C MET A 28 0.64 -3.38 -19.28
N SER A 29 -0.07 -4.49 -19.19
CA SER A 29 -0.43 -5.17 -17.95
C SER A 29 0.59 -6.25 -17.65
N VAL A 30 1.59 -5.95 -16.83
CA VAL A 30 2.67 -6.87 -16.49
C VAL A 30 2.66 -7.11 -14.99
N CYS A 31 2.51 -8.36 -14.57
CA CYS A 31 2.44 -8.71 -13.15
C CYS A 31 3.62 -8.13 -12.33
N PRO A 32 3.42 -7.79 -11.06
CA PRO A 32 4.50 -7.30 -10.21
C PRO A 32 5.66 -8.32 -10.12
N GLY A 33 6.90 -7.85 -10.38
CA GLY A 33 8.08 -8.74 -10.52
C GLY A 33 8.31 -9.27 -11.93
N GLY A 34 7.36 -9.07 -12.86
CA GLY A 34 7.45 -9.52 -14.24
C GLY A 34 8.53 -8.85 -15.11
N GLY A 35 9.17 -7.77 -14.63
CA GLY A 35 10.26 -7.08 -15.35
C GLY A 35 9.80 -5.87 -16.17
N LYS A 36 8.82 -5.12 -15.67
CA LYS A 36 8.33 -3.87 -16.26
C LYS A 36 9.42 -2.81 -16.49
N SER A 37 10.36 -2.68 -15.55
CA SER A 37 11.40 -1.63 -15.57
C SER A 37 12.30 -1.67 -16.80
N PHE A 38 12.38 -2.80 -17.51
CA PHE A 38 13.15 -2.91 -18.75
C PHE A 38 12.39 -2.41 -20.00
N ILE A 39 11.07 -2.28 -19.94
CA ILE A 39 10.26 -1.84 -21.09
C ILE A 39 10.65 -0.45 -21.58
N PRO A 40 10.86 0.58 -20.71
CA PRO A 40 11.31 1.89 -21.16
C PRO A 40 12.65 1.86 -21.90
N VAL A 41 13.55 0.96 -21.52
CA VAL A 41 14.84 0.78 -22.22
C VAL A 41 14.63 0.20 -23.62
N ILE A 42 13.78 -0.82 -23.77
CA ILE A 42 13.41 -1.39 -25.08
C ILE A 42 12.81 -0.32 -25.99
N ILE A 43 11.89 0.48 -25.47
CA ILE A 43 11.22 1.57 -26.22
C ILE A 43 12.27 2.60 -26.68
N ALA A 44 13.11 3.07 -25.76
CA ALA A 44 14.12 4.07 -26.10
C ALA A 44 15.11 3.56 -27.15
N GLU A 45 15.59 2.31 -27.02
CA GLU A 45 16.53 1.71 -27.93
C GLU A 45 15.98 1.58 -29.36
N ASN A 46 14.72 1.23 -29.51
CA ASN A 46 14.12 0.98 -30.81
C ASN A 46 13.56 2.26 -31.48
N LEU A 47 12.96 3.17 -30.71
CA LEU A 47 12.19 4.28 -31.24
C LEU A 47 12.90 5.65 -31.17
N ILE A 48 13.96 5.82 -30.36
CA ILE A 48 14.73 7.06 -30.27
C ILE A 48 16.00 6.95 -31.13
N PRO A 49 16.30 7.92 -32.04
CA PRO A 49 15.52 9.13 -32.35
C PRO A 49 14.58 8.97 -33.56
N LYS A 50 14.27 7.76 -34.01
CA LYS A 50 13.60 7.48 -35.28
C LYS A 50 12.14 7.95 -35.32
N VAL A 51 11.41 7.83 -34.21
CA VAL A 51 9.98 8.15 -34.08
C VAL A 51 9.76 9.37 -33.19
N ALA A 52 10.54 9.46 -32.11
CA ALA A 52 10.50 10.59 -31.19
C ALA A 52 11.93 10.99 -30.79
N ASP A 53 12.09 12.23 -30.31
CA ASP A 53 13.40 12.75 -29.90
C ASP A 53 13.81 12.19 -28.54
N LYS A 54 12.84 11.99 -27.63
CA LYS A 54 13.08 11.71 -26.22
C LYS A 54 11.96 10.90 -25.58
N ILE A 55 12.26 10.34 -24.40
CA ILE A 55 11.26 9.73 -23.53
C ILE A 55 11.04 10.57 -22.25
N CYS A 56 9.82 10.59 -21.77
CA CYS A 56 9.46 11.04 -20.43
C CYS A 56 8.85 9.87 -19.68
N TRP A 57 9.52 9.42 -18.62
CA TRP A 57 9.03 8.32 -17.79
C TRP A 57 8.54 8.85 -16.45
N ILE A 58 7.23 8.71 -16.18
CA ILE A 58 6.59 9.18 -14.94
C ILE A 58 6.32 8.01 -14.03
N VAL A 59 6.80 8.12 -12.80
CA VAL A 59 6.68 7.07 -11.77
C VAL A 59 5.97 7.62 -10.51
N PRO A 60 5.36 6.77 -9.68
CA PRO A 60 4.63 7.25 -8.51
C PRO A 60 5.52 7.77 -7.39
N ARG A 61 6.82 7.38 -7.33
CA ARG A 61 7.69 7.69 -6.19
C ARG A 61 9.14 7.91 -6.57
N ASN A 62 9.84 8.71 -5.74
CA ASN A 62 11.26 9.04 -5.92
C ASN A 62 12.18 7.80 -5.92
N SER A 63 11.89 6.77 -5.13
CA SER A 63 12.69 5.53 -5.13
C SER A 63 12.69 4.83 -6.49
N LEU A 64 11.54 4.82 -7.18
CA LEU A 64 11.41 4.25 -8.52
C LEU A 64 12.09 5.13 -9.58
N LYS A 65 12.13 6.44 -9.37
CA LYS A 65 12.85 7.38 -10.23
C LYS A 65 14.34 7.05 -10.32
N TYR A 66 14.99 6.85 -9.17
CA TYR A 66 16.41 6.46 -9.14
C TYR A 66 16.66 5.06 -9.73
N GLN A 67 15.79 4.10 -9.43
CA GLN A 67 15.88 2.76 -10.01
C GLN A 67 15.72 2.78 -11.54
N GLY A 68 14.81 3.62 -12.06
CA GLY A 68 14.62 3.76 -13.49
C GLY A 68 15.81 4.39 -14.21
N GLU A 69 16.49 5.36 -13.61
CA GLU A 69 17.73 5.91 -14.14
C GLU A 69 18.84 4.84 -14.18
N GLU A 70 18.98 4.04 -13.11
CA GLU A 70 19.93 2.94 -13.02
C GLU A 70 19.69 1.86 -14.10
N GLU A 71 18.44 1.59 -14.50
CA GLU A 71 18.14 0.62 -15.56
C GLU A 71 18.80 1.01 -16.89
N PHE A 72 18.86 2.29 -17.22
CA PHE A 72 19.54 2.76 -18.44
C PHE A 72 21.07 2.71 -18.37
N THR A 73 21.62 2.51 -17.19
CA THR A 73 23.08 2.33 -16.99
C THR A 73 23.44 0.87 -16.73
N ASN A 74 22.48 -0.02 -16.68
CA ASN A 74 22.68 -1.43 -16.39
C ASN A 74 23.41 -2.12 -17.55
N PRO A 75 24.62 -2.67 -17.34
CA PRO A 75 25.43 -3.29 -18.40
C PRO A 75 24.75 -4.48 -19.10
N HIS A 76 23.75 -5.09 -18.45
CA HIS A 76 23.02 -6.22 -19.04
C HIS A 76 22.20 -5.83 -20.28
N TRP A 77 21.78 -4.56 -20.39
CA TRP A 77 20.91 -4.11 -21.47
C TRP A 77 21.66 -3.66 -22.73
N LYS A 78 22.96 -3.37 -22.60
CA LYS A 78 23.83 -2.94 -23.71
C LYS A 78 23.23 -1.79 -24.53
N THR A 79 22.56 -0.84 -23.88
CA THR A 79 22.02 0.36 -24.53
C THR A 79 22.98 1.54 -24.44
N ASP A 80 23.04 2.37 -25.48
CA ASP A 80 23.70 3.67 -25.47
C ASP A 80 22.80 4.81 -25.00
N LYS A 81 21.50 4.54 -24.86
CA LYS A 81 20.53 5.54 -24.40
C LYS A 81 20.73 5.86 -22.92
N ARG A 82 20.57 7.15 -22.60
CA ARG A 82 20.70 7.64 -21.23
C ARG A 82 19.53 8.58 -20.92
N ILE A 83 18.99 8.43 -19.73
CA ILE A 83 18.01 9.35 -19.14
C ILE A 83 18.52 9.84 -17.80
N ARG A 84 17.88 10.84 -17.23
CA ARG A 84 18.23 11.36 -15.91
C ARG A 84 17.02 11.54 -15.03
N CYS A 85 17.24 11.50 -13.74
CA CYS A 85 16.27 11.97 -12.77
C CYS A 85 16.09 13.49 -12.89
N ALA A 86 14.84 13.94 -13.03
CA ALA A 86 14.47 15.34 -13.02
C ALA A 86 13.19 15.53 -12.20
N ASP A 87 13.06 16.66 -11.54
CA ASP A 87 11.82 17.07 -10.89
C ASP A 87 11.19 18.20 -11.72
N ASN A 88 11.57 19.44 -11.47
CA ASN A 88 11.09 20.60 -12.20
C ASN A 88 12.28 21.50 -12.58
N GLY A 89 12.19 22.23 -13.67
CA GLY A 89 13.25 23.14 -14.11
C GLY A 89 13.26 23.36 -15.61
N LEU A 90 14.28 24.08 -16.08
CA LEU A 90 14.56 24.28 -17.50
C LEU A 90 15.40 23.09 -18.00
N ASP A 91 15.14 22.63 -19.23
CA ASP A 91 15.82 21.50 -19.87
C ASP A 91 15.89 20.25 -18.99
N LEU A 92 14.73 19.60 -18.80
CA LEU A 92 14.60 18.44 -17.93
C LEU A 92 15.49 17.27 -18.32
N SER A 93 15.78 17.11 -19.60
CA SER A 93 16.63 16.04 -20.14
C SER A 93 18.13 16.34 -20.17
N ARG A 94 18.52 17.61 -20.10
CA ARG A 94 19.91 18.10 -20.21
C ARG A 94 20.71 17.43 -21.34
N GLY A 95 20.15 17.43 -22.53
CA GLY A 95 20.78 16.85 -23.71
C GLY A 95 20.73 15.32 -23.81
N LEU A 96 20.27 14.58 -22.80
CA LEU A 96 20.12 13.13 -22.82
C LEU A 96 18.87 12.68 -23.62
N ASN A 97 18.69 11.38 -23.78
CA ASN A 97 17.59 10.76 -24.52
C ASN A 97 16.24 10.86 -23.81
N GLY A 98 16.19 11.43 -22.61
CA GLY A 98 14.97 11.65 -21.86
C GLY A 98 15.20 11.93 -20.40
N TYR A 99 14.11 11.92 -19.66
CA TYR A 99 14.12 12.09 -18.21
C TYR A 99 13.08 11.21 -17.54
N ILE A 100 13.30 10.93 -16.26
CA ILE A 100 12.36 10.26 -15.37
C ILE A 100 11.98 11.20 -14.24
N THR A 101 10.68 11.28 -13.95
CA THR A 101 10.11 12.18 -12.94
C THR A 101 8.98 11.51 -12.16
N THR A 102 8.37 12.20 -11.21
CA THR A 102 7.24 11.68 -10.45
C THR A 102 5.94 12.39 -10.82
N TYR A 103 4.78 11.71 -10.62
CA TYR A 103 3.46 12.34 -10.76
C TYR A 103 3.32 13.60 -9.91
N GLN A 104 3.90 13.58 -8.70
CA GLN A 104 3.92 14.75 -7.81
C GLN A 104 4.69 15.93 -8.41
N ALA A 105 5.87 15.69 -9.00
CA ALA A 105 6.66 16.75 -9.61
C ALA A 105 5.93 17.39 -10.79
N VAL A 106 5.31 16.56 -11.65
CA VAL A 106 4.46 17.06 -12.75
C VAL A 106 3.28 17.85 -12.22
N GLY A 107 2.62 17.41 -11.15
CA GLY A 107 1.50 18.11 -10.51
C GLY A 107 1.90 19.49 -9.95
N ILE A 108 3.11 19.60 -9.37
CA ILE A 108 3.60 20.87 -8.80
C ILE A 108 3.89 21.92 -9.88
N ASN A 109 4.48 21.53 -11.01
CA ASN A 109 4.79 22.46 -12.11
C ASN A 109 4.54 21.82 -13.48
N PRO A 110 3.26 21.66 -13.89
CA PRO A 110 2.94 21.03 -15.17
C PRO A 110 3.45 21.83 -16.38
N SER A 111 3.61 23.14 -16.24
CA SER A 111 4.00 24.04 -17.35
C SER A 111 5.41 23.74 -17.89
N CYS A 112 6.37 23.40 -17.01
CA CYS A 112 7.73 23.08 -17.47
C CYS A 112 7.76 21.78 -18.27
N HIS A 113 6.97 20.77 -17.88
CA HIS A 113 6.84 19.52 -18.63
C HIS A 113 6.10 19.73 -19.96
N ALA A 114 5.00 20.48 -19.95
CA ALA A 114 4.25 20.78 -21.16
C ALA A 114 5.10 21.57 -22.19
N LEU A 115 5.99 22.45 -21.73
CA LEU A 115 6.92 23.17 -22.59
C LEU A 115 7.93 22.23 -23.30
N GLU A 116 8.44 21.23 -22.59
CA GLU A 116 9.31 20.19 -23.17
C GLU A 116 8.60 19.45 -24.31
N PHE A 117 7.33 19.06 -24.11
CA PHE A 117 6.53 18.35 -25.11
C PHE A 117 6.15 19.23 -26.32
N LYS A 118 6.07 20.55 -26.15
CA LYS A 118 5.87 21.48 -27.28
C LYS A 118 7.12 21.64 -28.13
N ASN A 119 8.28 21.58 -27.50
CA ASN A 119 9.56 21.86 -28.18
C ASN A 119 10.17 20.61 -28.84
N ARG A 120 9.77 19.40 -28.42
CA ARG A 120 10.34 18.13 -28.89
C ARG A 120 9.28 17.03 -28.91
N LYS A 121 9.47 16.05 -29.75
CA LYS A 121 8.64 14.86 -29.81
C LYS A 121 8.99 13.90 -28.67
N TYR A 122 8.06 13.67 -27.78
CA TYR A 122 8.22 12.77 -26.63
C TYR A 122 7.38 11.50 -26.76
N ILE A 123 7.94 10.37 -26.31
CA ILE A 123 7.16 9.21 -25.88
C ILE A 123 6.92 9.35 -24.40
N LEU A 124 5.67 9.33 -23.97
CA LEU A 124 5.24 9.41 -22.58
C LEU A 124 5.06 7.99 -22.02
N ILE A 125 5.76 7.67 -20.95
CA ILE A 125 5.63 6.40 -20.23
C ILE A 125 5.09 6.70 -18.83
N MET A 126 3.90 6.18 -18.52
CA MET A 126 3.25 6.33 -17.21
C MET A 126 3.28 5.01 -16.47
N ASP A 127 4.12 4.91 -15.44
CA ASP A 127 4.28 3.69 -14.63
C ASP A 127 3.33 3.70 -13.44
N GLU A 128 2.68 2.56 -13.18
CA GLU A 128 1.65 2.40 -12.15
C GLU A 128 0.56 3.50 -12.23
N PHE A 129 0.11 3.79 -13.46
CA PHE A 129 -0.82 4.88 -13.76
C PHE A 129 -2.18 4.75 -13.05
N HIS A 130 -2.50 3.58 -12.50
CA HIS A 130 -3.69 3.36 -11.67
C HIS A 130 -3.70 4.20 -10.37
N HIS A 131 -2.59 4.80 -9.98
CA HIS A 131 -2.54 5.78 -8.89
C HIS A 131 -3.16 7.14 -9.23
N VAL A 132 -3.38 7.44 -10.51
CA VAL A 132 -3.98 8.70 -10.94
C VAL A 132 -5.50 8.62 -10.81
N SER A 133 -6.07 9.47 -9.96
CA SER A 133 -7.52 9.56 -9.77
C SER A 133 -8.15 10.55 -10.74
N LYS A 134 -9.38 10.29 -11.15
CA LYS A 134 -10.16 11.21 -12.00
C LYS A 134 -10.29 12.57 -11.30
N ASP A 135 -10.15 13.65 -12.07
CA ASP A 135 -10.28 15.04 -11.62
C ASP A 135 -9.28 15.46 -10.52
N SER A 136 -8.25 14.64 -10.26
CA SER A 136 -7.13 15.00 -9.38
C SER A 136 -6.20 16.06 -10.03
N GLU A 137 -5.35 16.68 -9.21
CA GLU A 137 -4.29 17.55 -9.72
C GLU A 137 -3.38 16.83 -10.70
N TRP A 138 -3.06 15.58 -10.43
CA TRP A 138 -2.22 14.76 -11.32
C TRP A 138 -2.90 14.51 -12.65
N HIS A 139 -4.21 14.19 -12.66
CA HIS A 139 -4.96 13.99 -13.91
C HIS A 139 -4.90 15.25 -14.79
N ARG A 140 -5.24 16.42 -14.21
CA ARG A 140 -5.21 17.69 -14.94
C ARG A 140 -3.81 18.08 -15.44
N ALA A 141 -2.78 17.78 -14.64
CA ALA A 141 -1.38 18.05 -15.00
C ALA A 141 -0.85 17.16 -16.11
N LEU A 142 -1.33 15.90 -16.19
CA LEU A 142 -0.90 14.91 -17.17
C LEU A 142 -1.60 15.07 -18.52
N GLN A 143 -2.84 15.55 -18.54
CA GLN A 143 -3.64 15.63 -19.77
C GLN A 143 -2.90 16.35 -20.91
N PRO A 144 -2.28 17.54 -20.72
CA PRO A 144 -1.52 18.21 -21.78
C PRO A 144 -0.33 17.41 -22.31
N LEU A 145 0.29 16.55 -21.46
CA LEU A 145 1.39 15.70 -21.87
C LEU A 145 0.88 14.51 -22.70
N VAL A 146 -0.24 13.92 -22.29
CA VAL A 146 -0.91 12.83 -23.02
C VAL A 146 -1.31 13.31 -24.41
N ASP A 147 -1.92 14.50 -24.52
CA ASP A 147 -2.39 15.09 -25.78
C ASP A 147 -1.24 15.47 -26.73
N SER A 148 -0.05 15.75 -26.19
CA SER A 148 1.11 16.19 -26.98
C SER A 148 2.12 15.07 -27.26
N ALA A 149 2.02 13.93 -26.60
CA ALA A 149 2.91 12.81 -26.79
C ALA A 149 2.70 12.14 -28.17
N VAL A 150 3.81 11.72 -28.80
CA VAL A 150 3.72 10.94 -30.06
C VAL A 150 3.18 9.54 -29.78
N ILE A 151 3.59 8.95 -28.68
CA ILE A 151 3.14 7.66 -28.20
C ILE A 151 2.96 7.76 -26.68
N VAL A 152 1.84 7.22 -26.19
CA VAL A 152 1.57 7.08 -24.76
C VAL A 152 1.67 5.61 -24.37
N ILE A 153 2.49 5.30 -23.39
CA ILE A 153 2.68 3.95 -22.85
C ILE A 153 2.22 3.93 -21.40
N LYS A 154 1.26 3.10 -21.11
CA LYS A 154 0.66 2.93 -19.79
C LYS A 154 1.11 1.60 -19.21
N LEU A 155 1.93 1.64 -18.14
CA LEU A 155 2.45 0.45 -17.46
C LEU A 155 1.70 0.26 -16.14
N SER A 156 1.24 -0.94 -15.86
CA SER A 156 0.68 -1.29 -14.55
C SER A 156 0.89 -2.77 -14.23
N GLY A 157 1.03 -3.07 -12.93
CA GLY A 157 0.95 -4.45 -12.43
C GLY A 157 -0.48 -4.89 -12.18
N THR A 158 -1.39 -3.94 -12.03
CA THR A 158 -2.79 -4.16 -11.71
C THR A 158 -3.65 -3.18 -12.52
N LEU A 159 -4.71 -3.68 -13.17
CA LEU A 159 -5.68 -2.88 -13.90
C LEU A 159 -6.96 -2.63 -13.08
N SER A 160 -6.81 -2.52 -11.78
CA SER A 160 -7.89 -2.22 -10.86
C SER A 160 -7.40 -1.33 -9.73
N ARG A 161 -8.32 -0.55 -9.17
CA ARG A 161 -8.08 0.29 -8.00
C ARG A 161 -8.71 -0.34 -6.78
N GLY A 162 -8.09 -0.15 -5.61
CA GLY A 162 -8.63 -0.66 -4.35
C GLY A 162 -9.96 -0.02 -3.95
N ASP A 163 -10.22 1.19 -4.43
CA ASP A 163 -11.46 1.95 -4.20
C ASP A 163 -12.58 1.61 -5.22
N GLY A 164 -12.31 0.72 -6.19
CA GLY A 164 -13.26 0.33 -7.24
C GLY A 164 -13.60 1.45 -8.24
N ASN A 165 -12.90 2.57 -8.20
CA ASN A 165 -13.09 3.66 -9.16
C ASN A 165 -12.37 3.38 -10.49
N PRO A 166 -12.86 3.93 -11.61
CA PRO A 166 -12.17 3.82 -12.89
C PRO A 166 -10.75 4.40 -12.84
N ILE A 167 -9.82 3.73 -13.51
CA ILE A 167 -8.47 4.23 -13.74
C ILE A 167 -8.52 5.26 -14.88
N VAL A 168 -7.96 6.42 -14.67
CA VAL A 168 -7.86 7.46 -15.70
C VAL A 168 -6.95 6.99 -16.83
N PHE A 169 -7.26 7.40 -18.06
CA PHE A 169 -6.56 6.97 -19.30
C PHE A 169 -6.74 5.48 -19.65
N LEU A 170 -7.68 4.79 -19.03
CA LEU A 170 -8.08 3.44 -19.38
C LEU A 170 -9.52 3.44 -19.89
N ASP A 171 -9.76 2.80 -21.03
CA ASP A 171 -11.09 2.66 -21.58
C ASP A 171 -11.86 1.54 -20.88
N TYR A 172 -13.19 1.71 -20.77
CA TYR A 172 -14.07 0.74 -20.13
C TYR A 172 -15.23 0.40 -21.05
N ARG A 173 -15.59 -0.89 -21.10
CA ARG A 173 -16.77 -1.40 -21.79
C ARG A 173 -17.56 -2.27 -20.81
N ASN A 174 -18.84 -1.96 -20.61
CA ASN A 174 -19.72 -2.69 -19.69
C ASN A 174 -19.18 -2.79 -18.25
N GLY A 175 -18.48 -1.75 -17.76
CA GLY A 175 -17.90 -1.74 -16.40
C GLY A 175 -16.59 -2.50 -16.25
N GLU A 176 -16.04 -3.06 -17.31
CA GLU A 176 -14.74 -3.72 -17.34
C GLU A 176 -13.74 -2.96 -18.21
N ALA A 177 -12.44 -3.08 -17.90
CA ALA A 177 -11.39 -2.49 -18.71
C ALA A 177 -11.43 -3.04 -20.16
N ASP A 178 -11.43 -2.14 -21.15
CA ASP A 178 -11.40 -2.55 -22.56
C ASP A 178 -9.98 -2.93 -22.98
N LEU A 179 -9.74 -4.23 -23.03
CA LEU A 179 -8.45 -4.84 -23.36
C LEU A 179 -8.40 -5.33 -24.81
N GLN A 180 -8.99 -4.58 -25.76
CA GLN A 180 -8.95 -4.92 -27.17
C GLN A 180 -7.91 -4.09 -27.94
N ASN A 181 -7.19 -4.75 -28.84
CA ASN A 181 -6.33 -4.07 -29.79
C ASN A 181 -7.19 -3.34 -30.84
N THR A 182 -6.73 -2.15 -31.24
CA THR A 182 -7.32 -1.40 -32.34
C THR A 182 -6.24 -1.05 -33.36
N GLU A 183 -6.56 -0.27 -34.38
CA GLU A 183 -5.57 0.22 -35.35
C GLU A 183 -4.44 1.02 -34.64
N THR A 184 -4.80 1.87 -33.69
CA THR A 184 -3.88 2.78 -32.99
C THR A 184 -3.47 2.31 -31.60
N LYS A 185 -4.13 1.30 -31.04
CA LYS A 185 -3.90 0.80 -29.65
C LYS A 185 -3.37 -0.63 -29.66
N ARG A 186 -2.38 -0.89 -28.82
CA ARG A 186 -1.87 -2.23 -28.53
C ARG A 186 -1.94 -2.52 -27.03
N ILE A 187 -2.27 -3.77 -26.72
CA ILE A 187 -2.33 -4.27 -25.36
C ILE A 187 -1.37 -5.44 -25.24
N VAL A 188 -0.47 -5.31 -24.29
CA VAL A 188 0.50 -6.34 -23.92
C VAL A 188 0.17 -6.83 -22.53
N SER A 189 -0.05 -8.11 -22.36
CA SER A 189 -0.30 -8.72 -21.06
C SER A 189 0.76 -9.76 -20.73
N TYR A 190 1.15 -9.77 -19.47
CA TYR A 190 2.03 -10.80 -18.91
C TYR A 190 1.55 -11.13 -17.52
N SER A 191 0.78 -12.19 -17.43
CA SER A 191 0.10 -12.64 -16.23
C SER A 191 1.07 -13.23 -15.21
N ARG A 192 0.60 -13.41 -13.99
CA ARG A 192 1.35 -14.07 -12.93
C ARG A 192 1.61 -15.54 -13.25
N SER A 193 0.61 -16.24 -13.79
CA SER A 193 0.74 -17.63 -14.22
C SER A 193 1.78 -17.79 -15.31
N GLU A 194 1.76 -16.94 -16.35
CA GLU A 194 2.81 -16.94 -17.39
C GLU A 194 4.19 -16.68 -16.79
N ALA A 195 4.30 -15.71 -15.88
CA ALA A 195 5.57 -15.36 -15.25
C ALA A 195 6.13 -16.48 -14.34
N ILE A 196 5.26 -17.30 -13.73
CA ILE A 196 5.68 -18.49 -12.97
C ILE A 196 6.14 -19.59 -13.92
N VAL A 197 5.40 -19.86 -15.00
CA VAL A 197 5.75 -20.87 -16.01
C VAL A 197 7.09 -20.52 -16.68
N ASP A 198 7.29 -19.27 -17.06
CA ASP A 198 8.56 -18.77 -17.60
C ASP A 198 9.69 -18.76 -16.56
N GLY A 199 9.36 -19.04 -15.31
CA GLY A 199 10.27 -18.94 -14.18
C GLY A 199 10.82 -17.52 -13.99
N ALA A 200 10.06 -16.49 -14.36
CA ALA A 200 10.41 -15.09 -14.14
C ALA A 200 10.22 -14.66 -12.69
N ILE A 201 9.21 -15.25 -12.05
CA ILE A 201 8.89 -15.09 -10.63
C ILE A 201 8.72 -16.47 -9.97
N LEU A 202 8.70 -16.49 -8.66
CA LEU A 202 8.50 -17.70 -7.86
C LEU A 202 7.04 -17.82 -7.41
N PRO A 203 6.53 -19.05 -7.20
CA PRO A 203 5.23 -19.26 -6.58
C PRO A 203 5.24 -18.77 -5.13
N ILE A 204 4.06 -18.33 -4.66
CA ILE A 204 3.83 -17.92 -3.28
C ILE A 204 2.89 -18.93 -2.64
N GLN A 205 3.29 -19.46 -1.49
CA GLN A 205 2.45 -20.29 -0.65
C GLN A 205 1.82 -19.43 0.45
N PHE A 206 0.50 -19.34 0.48
CA PHE A 206 -0.22 -18.62 1.53
C PHE A 206 -0.51 -19.56 2.70
N LYS A 207 -0.10 -19.16 3.91
CA LYS A 207 -0.41 -19.81 5.18
C LYS A 207 -1.30 -18.88 6.00
N LEU A 208 -2.61 -19.05 5.82
CA LEU A 208 -3.62 -18.24 6.49
C LEU A 208 -3.98 -18.89 7.83
N VAL A 209 -3.81 -18.14 8.90
CA VAL A 209 -4.04 -18.59 10.26
C VAL A 209 -5.32 -17.98 10.80
N ASP A 210 -6.30 -18.83 11.13
CA ASP A 210 -7.52 -18.42 11.81
C ASP A 210 -7.28 -18.34 13.33
N GLY A 211 -8.14 -17.59 14.02
CA GLY A 211 -8.06 -17.38 15.45
C GLY A 211 -9.34 -16.79 16.01
N SER A 212 -9.38 -16.62 17.32
CA SER A 212 -10.43 -15.91 18.03
C SER A 212 -9.87 -14.69 18.73
N SER A 213 -10.66 -13.64 18.84
CA SER A 213 -10.31 -12.41 19.53
C SER A 213 -11.44 -11.98 20.45
N GLU A 214 -11.08 -11.47 21.62
CA GLU A 214 -11.97 -10.89 22.60
C GLU A 214 -11.68 -9.42 22.75
N TRP A 215 -12.71 -8.59 22.72
CA TRP A 215 -12.62 -7.16 22.94
C TRP A 215 -13.76 -6.66 23.81
N GLU A 216 -13.57 -5.50 24.38
CA GLU A 216 -14.56 -4.79 25.17
C GLU A 216 -15.09 -3.60 24.36
N GLU A 217 -16.40 -3.51 24.22
CA GLU A 217 -17.06 -2.35 23.63
C GLU A 217 -17.01 -1.17 24.61
N LEU A 218 -17.31 0.03 24.11
CA LEU A 218 -17.27 1.24 24.92
C LEU A 218 -18.34 1.29 26.04
N ASP A 219 -19.34 0.46 25.97
CA ASP A 219 -20.38 0.28 26.99
C ASP A 219 -20.00 -0.79 28.06
N GLY A 220 -18.80 -1.38 27.94
CA GLY A 220 -18.29 -2.39 28.86
C GLY A 220 -18.67 -3.83 28.52
N HIS A 221 -19.46 -4.05 27.45
CA HIS A 221 -19.76 -5.41 27.00
C HIS A 221 -18.55 -6.06 26.33
N ARG A 222 -18.26 -7.30 26.69
CA ARG A 222 -17.23 -8.11 26.07
C ARG A 222 -17.82 -8.99 24.97
N ASN A 223 -17.16 -8.93 23.83
CA ASN A 223 -17.51 -9.69 22.65
C ASN A 223 -16.34 -10.57 22.22
N THR A 224 -16.64 -11.76 21.69
CA THR A 224 -15.66 -12.67 21.13
C THR A 224 -16.10 -13.08 19.74
N SER A 225 -15.19 -13.06 18.79
CA SER A 225 -15.44 -13.56 17.43
C SER A 225 -14.20 -14.20 16.84
N ALA A 226 -14.43 -15.14 15.91
CA ALA A 226 -13.37 -15.66 15.07
C ALA A 226 -12.96 -14.62 14.02
N LEU A 227 -11.71 -14.67 13.56
CA LEU A 227 -11.24 -13.82 12.45
C LEU A 227 -12.04 -14.05 11.16
N SER A 228 -12.55 -15.26 10.97
CA SER A 228 -13.42 -15.63 9.85
C SER A 228 -14.91 -15.37 10.11
N GLY A 229 -15.30 -14.80 11.27
CA GLY A 229 -16.67 -14.55 11.68
C GLY A 229 -17.26 -13.23 11.15
N GLU A 230 -18.49 -12.92 11.59
CA GLU A 230 -19.22 -11.73 11.16
C GLU A 230 -18.55 -10.42 11.62
N GLU A 231 -18.04 -10.39 12.84
CA GLU A 231 -17.32 -9.25 13.42
C GLU A 231 -15.81 -9.25 13.08
N SER A 232 -15.47 -9.74 11.88
CA SER A 232 -14.07 -9.97 11.47
C SER A 232 -13.20 -8.73 11.53
N ALA A 233 -13.74 -7.53 11.30
CA ALA A 233 -12.98 -6.28 11.36
C ALA A 233 -12.52 -5.94 12.79
N LYS A 234 -13.41 -6.10 13.80
CA LYS A 234 -13.07 -5.89 15.21
C LYS A 234 -12.16 -7.00 15.74
N ALA A 235 -12.44 -8.24 15.33
CA ALA A 235 -11.59 -9.38 15.66
C ALA A 235 -10.17 -9.20 15.11
N LEU A 236 -10.02 -8.78 13.84
CA LEU A 236 -8.74 -8.48 13.23
C LEU A 236 -8.02 -7.31 13.94
N PHE A 237 -8.74 -6.22 14.22
CA PHE A 237 -8.16 -5.08 14.94
C PHE A 237 -7.55 -5.50 16.28
N THR A 238 -8.24 -6.38 17.02
CA THR A 238 -7.79 -6.95 18.29
C THR A 238 -6.61 -7.90 18.08
N ALA A 239 -6.72 -8.85 17.15
CA ALA A 239 -5.69 -9.84 16.84
C ALA A 239 -4.33 -9.20 16.49
N LEU A 240 -4.35 -8.10 15.73
CA LEU A 240 -3.12 -7.37 15.38
C LEU A 240 -2.47 -6.61 16.54
N ARG A 241 -3.05 -6.64 17.75
CA ARG A 241 -2.59 -5.90 18.94
C ARG A 241 -2.39 -6.76 20.17
N THR A 242 -2.71 -8.04 20.07
CA THR A 242 -2.69 -9.00 21.18
C THR A 242 -1.96 -10.28 20.77
N GLU A 243 -2.07 -11.35 21.52
CA GLU A 243 -1.26 -12.57 21.46
C GLU A 243 -1.27 -13.27 20.10
N PHE A 244 -2.35 -13.13 19.32
CA PHE A 244 -2.42 -13.68 17.98
C PHE A 244 -1.30 -13.17 17.07
N ALA A 245 -0.96 -11.88 17.16
CA ALA A 245 0.12 -11.30 16.37
C ALA A 245 1.47 -11.94 16.72
N ASP A 246 1.76 -12.15 18.01
CA ASP A 246 2.98 -12.77 18.48
C ASP A 246 3.06 -14.25 18.04
N GLN A 247 1.93 -14.96 18.08
CA GLN A 247 1.83 -16.33 17.62
C GLN A 247 2.09 -16.45 16.11
N LEU A 248 1.46 -15.58 15.31
CA LEU A 248 1.67 -15.54 13.86
C LEU A 248 3.12 -15.20 13.51
N LEU A 249 3.70 -14.23 14.23
CA LEU A 249 5.09 -13.85 14.06
C LEU A 249 6.04 -15.00 14.41
N SER A 250 5.76 -15.75 15.48
CA SER A 250 6.54 -16.93 15.87
C SER A 250 6.47 -18.04 14.81
N MET A 251 5.30 -18.28 14.21
CA MET A 251 5.15 -19.24 13.09
C MET A 251 5.97 -18.80 11.87
N ALA A 252 5.92 -17.51 11.51
CA ALA A 252 6.69 -16.98 10.39
C ALA A 252 8.20 -17.02 10.64
N LEU A 253 8.64 -16.80 11.90
CA LEU A 253 10.04 -16.94 12.32
C LEU A 253 10.55 -18.36 12.21
N ARG A 254 9.76 -19.35 12.61
CA ARG A 254 10.11 -20.76 12.46
C ARG A 254 10.34 -21.10 10.99
N GLU A 255 9.39 -20.78 10.14
CA GLU A 255 9.50 -21.01 8.70
C GLU A 255 10.73 -20.33 8.11
N PHE A 256 10.95 -19.06 8.48
CA PHE A 256 12.13 -18.32 8.08
C PHE A 256 13.43 -18.99 8.51
N THR A 257 13.48 -19.50 9.75
CA THR A 257 14.64 -20.22 10.28
C THR A 257 14.90 -21.50 9.50
N GLU A 258 13.87 -22.31 9.25
CA GLU A 258 13.96 -23.53 8.43
C GLU A 258 14.46 -23.23 7.01
N MET A 259 13.91 -22.20 6.36
CA MET A 259 14.40 -21.78 5.03
C MET A 259 15.86 -21.30 5.05
N SER A 260 16.29 -20.68 6.14
CA SER A 260 17.65 -20.14 6.28
C SER A 260 18.72 -21.23 6.35
N TYR A 261 18.39 -22.46 6.74
CA TYR A 261 19.33 -23.59 6.67
C TYR A 261 19.75 -23.91 5.24
N ASN A 262 18.80 -23.89 4.31
CA ASN A 262 19.05 -24.20 2.89
C ASN A 262 19.45 -22.95 2.10
N TYR A 263 18.97 -21.79 2.48
CA TYR A 263 19.22 -20.51 1.82
C TYR A 263 19.60 -19.44 2.86
N ARG A 264 20.92 -19.32 3.13
CA ARG A 264 21.46 -18.41 4.16
C ARG A 264 21.11 -16.92 3.95
N GLU A 265 20.86 -16.51 2.71
CA GLU A 265 20.49 -15.12 2.40
C GLU A 265 18.98 -14.86 2.57
N ALA A 266 18.19 -15.87 2.96
CA ALA A 266 16.77 -15.73 3.20
C ALA A 266 16.50 -14.54 4.14
N LYS A 267 15.39 -13.85 3.89
CA LYS A 267 14.95 -12.69 4.66
C LYS A 267 13.47 -12.78 5.00
N LEU A 268 13.15 -12.28 6.18
CA LEU A 268 11.78 -12.11 6.66
C LEU A 268 11.39 -10.63 6.58
N LEU A 269 10.23 -10.36 5.97
CA LEU A 269 9.58 -9.05 5.97
C LEU A 269 8.33 -9.12 6.86
N VAL A 270 8.28 -8.27 7.90
CA VAL A 270 7.12 -8.13 8.78
C VAL A 270 6.42 -6.83 8.46
N VAL A 271 5.14 -6.90 8.10
CA VAL A 271 4.32 -5.74 7.73
C VAL A 271 3.32 -5.46 8.83
N ALA A 272 3.52 -4.38 9.56
CA ALA A 272 2.69 -3.97 10.70
C ALA A 272 1.55 -3.01 10.28
N PRO A 273 0.47 -2.92 11.07
CA PRO A 273 -0.67 -2.07 10.75
C PRO A 273 -0.38 -0.56 10.92
N ASN A 274 0.50 -0.19 11.83
CA ASN A 274 0.92 1.19 12.06
C ASN A 274 2.30 1.25 12.74
N ILE A 275 2.86 2.45 12.88
CA ILE A 275 4.20 2.67 13.41
C ILE A 275 4.33 2.22 14.88
N LYS A 276 3.31 2.47 15.72
CA LYS A 276 3.34 2.08 17.14
C LYS A 276 3.46 0.55 17.27
N ILE A 277 2.63 -0.19 16.53
CA ILE A 277 2.64 -1.66 16.54
C ILE A 277 3.91 -2.21 15.87
N ALA A 278 4.43 -1.52 14.84
CA ALA A 278 5.71 -1.90 14.24
C ALA A 278 6.87 -1.85 15.27
N LYS A 279 6.88 -0.84 16.15
CA LYS A 279 7.85 -0.77 17.25
C LYS A 279 7.69 -1.93 18.24
N THR A 280 6.45 -2.29 18.59
CA THR A 280 6.18 -3.47 19.45
C THR A 280 6.70 -4.77 18.82
N TYR A 281 6.46 -4.99 17.54
CA TYR A 281 6.98 -6.18 16.83
C TYR A 281 8.52 -6.15 16.73
N TYR A 282 9.11 -4.99 16.50
CA TYR A 282 10.54 -4.82 16.51
C TYR A 282 11.14 -5.19 17.87
N ASP A 283 10.58 -4.66 18.97
CA ASP A 283 11.04 -4.93 20.34
C ASP A 283 10.89 -6.42 20.68
N TYR A 284 9.77 -7.04 20.31
CA TYR A 284 9.53 -8.47 20.46
C TYR A 284 10.64 -9.32 19.82
N LEU A 285 11.07 -8.95 18.62
CA LEU A 285 12.13 -9.65 17.89
C LEU A 285 13.52 -9.35 18.45
N ALA A 286 13.80 -8.10 18.78
CA ALA A 286 15.10 -7.64 19.28
C ALA A 286 15.45 -8.26 20.64
N VAL A 287 14.50 -8.31 21.57
CA VAL A 287 14.69 -8.92 22.90
C VAL A 287 15.00 -10.42 22.80
N ARG A 288 14.53 -11.09 21.75
CA ARG A 288 14.83 -12.51 21.47
C ARG A 288 16.14 -12.74 20.72
N GLY A 289 16.95 -11.68 20.54
CA GLY A 289 18.27 -11.75 19.93
C GLY A 289 18.27 -11.82 18.40
N HIS A 290 17.13 -11.60 17.74
CA HIS A 290 17.08 -11.58 16.29
C HIS A 290 17.75 -10.33 15.69
N LYS A 291 18.47 -10.51 14.58
CA LYS A 291 19.05 -9.39 13.81
C LYS A 291 17.94 -8.70 12.99
N VAL A 292 17.27 -7.73 13.63
CA VAL A 292 16.11 -7.03 13.09
C VAL A 292 16.39 -5.54 12.89
N ARG A 293 15.74 -4.94 11.89
CA ARG A 293 15.64 -3.50 11.64
C ARG A 293 14.19 -3.08 11.49
N ILE A 294 13.91 -1.81 11.75
CA ILE A 294 12.61 -1.18 11.53
C ILE A 294 12.73 -0.06 10.50
N ALA A 295 11.78 0.03 9.56
CA ALA A 295 11.71 1.10 8.58
C ALA A 295 10.29 1.67 8.55
N THR A 296 10.14 2.92 8.98
CA THR A 296 8.87 3.65 9.05
C THR A 296 9.02 5.05 8.46
N SER A 297 7.91 5.73 8.20
CA SER A 297 7.90 7.10 7.70
C SER A 297 8.25 8.16 8.75
N GLU A 298 8.37 7.78 10.02
CA GLU A 298 8.67 8.69 11.12
C GLU A 298 10.08 9.28 11.01
N ASP A 299 11.07 8.47 10.58
CA ASP A 299 12.43 8.90 10.28
C ASP A 299 12.86 8.34 8.91
N THR A 300 12.71 9.14 7.89
CA THR A 300 13.01 8.74 6.51
C THR A 300 14.50 8.46 6.28
N GLN A 301 15.41 9.17 6.95
CA GLN A 301 16.84 8.98 6.79
C GLN A 301 17.30 7.69 7.46
N GLN A 302 16.87 7.44 8.68
CA GLN A 302 17.17 6.20 9.40
C GLN A 302 16.51 4.99 8.71
N ALA A 303 15.27 5.15 8.21
CA ALA A 303 14.60 4.10 7.46
C ALA A 303 15.38 3.68 6.22
N ARG A 304 15.92 4.63 5.44
CA ARG A 304 16.78 4.34 4.28
C ARG A 304 18.03 3.54 4.68
N LYS A 305 18.73 3.97 5.73
CA LYS A 305 19.90 3.26 6.27
C LYS A 305 19.53 1.84 6.69
N ASN A 306 18.43 1.66 7.42
CA ASN A 306 17.97 0.36 7.88
C ASN A 306 17.57 -0.57 6.71
N ILE A 307 16.99 -0.02 5.65
CA ILE A 307 16.70 -0.76 4.42
C ILE A 307 18.00 -1.17 3.71
N ASP A 308 19.00 -0.31 3.66
CA ASP A 308 20.30 -0.63 3.04
C ASP A 308 21.07 -1.69 3.86
N ASP A 309 21.06 -1.62 5.18
CA ASP A 309 21.60 -2.65 6.06
C ASP A 309 20.90 -4.01 5.85
N TYR A 310 19.57 -3.98 5.66
CA TYR A 310 18.79 -5.16 5.32
C TYR A 310 19.16 -5.69 3.92
N LYS A 311 19.33 -4.84 2.91
CA LYS A 311 19.78 -5.26 1.56
C LYS A 311 21.15 -5.92 1.59
N ARG A 312 22.10 -5.40 2.35
CA ARG A 312 23.50 -5.86 2.45
C ARG A 312 23.69 -7.13 3.29
N HIS A 313 22.62 -7.82 3.68
CA HIS A 313 22.65 -9.05 4.49
C HIS A 313 23.27 -8.90 5.90
N VAL A 314 23.36 -7.67 6.43
CA VAL A 314 23.75 -7.43 7.81
C VAL A 314 22.62 -7.80 8.76
N TYR A 315 21.38 -7.57 8.31
CA TYR A 315 20.16 -7.90 9.03
C TYR A 315 19.24 -8.75 8.15
N HIS A 316 18.58 -9.72 8.76
CA HIS A 316 17.74 -10.69 8.05
C HIS A 316 16.24 -10.45 8.22
N ILE A 317 15.85 -9.62 9.17
CA ILE A 317 14.45 -9.29 9.46
C ILE A 317 14.25 -7.79 9.34
N LEU A 318 13.22 -7.38 8.61
CA LEU A 318 12.78 -5.99 8.50
C LEU A 318 11.33 -5.88 8.94
N VAL A 319 11.08 -5.02 9.93
CA VAL A 319 9.72 -4.62 10.32
C VAL A 319 9.39 -3.30 9.62
N THR A 320 8.22 -3.22 8.98
CA THR A 320 7.81 -2.02 8.25
C THR A 320 6.30 -1.78 8.40
N VAL A 321 5.85 -0.61 7.95
CA VAL A 321 4.44 -0.25 7.83
C VAL A 321 4.13 -0.05 6.34
N ALA A 322 2.87 -0.12 5.97
CA ALA A 322 2.38 -0.10 4.59
C ALA A 322 3.07 0.88 3.62
N MET A 323 3.52 2.04 4.09
CA MET A 323 4.15 3.05 3.23
C MET A 323 5.63 2.81 2.93
N ALA A 324 6.35 2.04 3.75
CA ALA A 324 7.82 1.91 3.64
C ALA A 324 8.26 0.80 2.66
N TYR A 325 7.37 -0.12 2.26
CA TYR A 325 7.74 -1.23 1.37
C TYR A 325 7.74 -0.87 -0.12
N GLU A 326 7.11 0.21 -0.54
CA GLU A 326 7.16 0.65 -1.93
C GLU A 326 8.59 1.09 -2.31
N GLY A 327 9.14 0.44 -3.34
CA GLY A 327 10.56 0.61 -3.73
C GLY A 327 11.53 -0.35 -3.04
N LEU A 328 11.07 -1.23 -2.14
CA LEU A 328 11.91 -2.26 -1.53
C LEU A 328 12.24 -3.36 -2.57
N ASN A 329 13.42 -3.26 -3.19
CA ASN A 329 13.93 -4.25 -4.13
C ASN A 329 14.93 -5.18 -3.44
N VAL A 330 14.44 -6.26 -2.81
CA VAL A 330 15.24 -7.26 -2.09
C VAL A 330 14.78 -8.66 -2.51
N PRO A 331 15.39 -9.26 -3.54
CA PRO A 331 15.00 -10.58 -4.06
C PRO A 331 15.06 -11.71 -3.04
N SER A 332 15.92 -11.59 -2.03
CA SER A 332 16.11 -12.58 -0.96
C SER A 332 14.98 -12.63 0.08
N ILE A 333 13.98 -11.76 0.02
CA ILE A 333 12.77 -11.89 0.86
C ILE A 333 12.10 -13.22 0.52
N SER A 334 12.06 -14.13 1.49
CA SER A 334 11.55 -15.50 1.32
C SER A 334 10.28 -15.72 2.12
N VAL A 335 10.12 -15.01 3.23
CA VAL A 335 8.93 -15.07 4.10
C VAL A 335 8.40 -13.67 4.31
N ILE A 336 7.08 -13.50 4.22
CA ILE A 336 6.35 -12.29 4.63
C ILE A 336 5.41 -12.66 5.77
N CYS A 337 5.48 -11.93 6.89
CA CYS A 337 4.47 -11.94 7.94
C CYS A 337 3.60 -10.69 7.78
N CYS A 338 2.41 -10.85 7.20
CA CYS A 338 1.50 -9.76 6.88
C CYS A 338 0.51 -9.50 8.02
N LEU A 339 0.92 -8.69 8.97
CA LEU A 339 0.12 -8.23 10.12
C LEU A 339 -0.51 -6.84 9.85
N SER A 340 -0.89 -6.58 8.60
CA SER A 340 -1.57 -5.35 8.19
C SER A 340 -3.08 -5.52 8.22
N HIS A 341 -3.81 -4.43 8.37
CA HIS A 341 -5.27 -4.36 8.22
C HIS A 341 -5.71 -4.09 6.77
N ILE A 342 -4.78 -3.74 5.87
CA ILE A 342 -5.09 -3.42 4.48
C ILE A 342 -5.50 -4.70 3.74
N ARG A 343 -6.62 -4.62 3.00
CA ARG A 343 -7.25 -5.74 2.28
C ARG A 343 -7.47 -5.47 0.79
N SER A 344 -7.04 -4.30 0.29
CA SER A 344 -7.14 -4.03 -1.14
C SER A 344 -6.26 -4.97 -1.96
N VAL A 345 -6.81 -5.55 -3.02
CA VAL A 345 -6.12 -6.54 -3.88
C VAL A 345 -4.84 -5.95 -4.49
N PRO A 346 -4.85 -4.73 -5.09
CA PRO A 346 -3.64 -4.15 -5.67
C PRO A 346 -2.51 -3.97 -4.65
N TRP A 347 -2.85 -3.56 -3.43
CA TRP A 347 -1.87 -3.38 -2.36
C TRP A 347 -1.26 -4.71 -1.91
N LEU A 348 -2.10 -5.73 -1.69
CA LEU A 348 -1.65 -7.06 -1.27
C LEU A 348 -0.79 -7.70 -2.35
N GLU A 349 -1.19 -7.59 -3.62
CA GLU A 349 -0.43 -8.12 -4.74
C GLU A 349 0.97 -7.49 -4.83
N GLN A 350 1.08 -6.17 -4.72
CA GLN A 350 2.36 -5.47 -4.68
C GLN A 350 3.20 -5.86 -3.46
N CYS A 351 2.58 -6.04 -2.29
CA CYS A 351 3.26 -6.50 -1.08
C CYS A 351 3.87 -7.88 -1.28
N PHE A 352 3.09 -8.84 -1.78
CA PHE A 352 3.54 -10.23 -1.96
C PHE A 352 4.57 -10.37 -3.08
N ALA A 353 4.50 -9.52 -4.10
CA ALA A 353 5.49 -9.46 -5.16
C ALA A 353 6.92 -9.08 -4.69
N ARG A 354 7.08 -8.65 -3.45
CA ARG A 354 8.41 -8.47 -2.86
C ARG A 354 9.09 -9.81 -2.59
N ALA A 355 8.31 -10.84 -2.27
CA ALA A 355 8.84 -12.16 -1.98
C ALA A 355 8.93 -13.08 -3.20
N ASN A 356 8.18 -12.86 -4.27
CA ASN A 356 8.16 -13.77 -5.42
C ASN A 356 9.36 -13.63 -6.39
N ARG A 357 10.33 -12.80 -6.06
CA ARG A 357 11.51 -12.55 -6.92
C ARG A 357 12.50 -13.70 -6.85
N LYS A 358 13.06 -14.04 -8.01
CA LYS A 358 14.16 -15.01 -8.12
C LYS A 358 15.46 -14.44 -7.58
N VAL A 359 16.27 -15.30 -7.01
CA VAL A 359 17.67 -15.02 -6.65
C VAL A 359 18.62 -15.71 -7.64
N LYS A 360 19.78 -15.11 -7.86
CA LYS A 360 20.76 -15.63 -8.83
C LYS A 360 21.29 -17.02 -8.45
N SER A 361 21.34 -17.34 -7.15
CA SER A 361 21.82 -18.65 -6.66
C SER A 361 20.91 -19.83 -7.01
N GLY A 362 19.64 -19.57 -7.38
CA GLY A 362 18.65 -20.63 -7.61
C GLY A 362 18.17 -21.37 -6.35
N LEU A 363 18.72 -21.06 -5.18
CA LEU A 363 18.41 -21.75 -3.91
C LEU A 363 17.03 -21.42 -3.34
N LYS A 364 16.41 -20.37 -3.82
CA LYS A 364 15.06 -19.98 -3.44
C LYS A 364 14.07 -20.51 -4.46
N GLU A 365 13.24 -21.46 -4.07
CA GLU A 365 12.28 -22.14 -4.96
C GLU A 365 10.85 -21.55 -4.84
N LYS A 366 10.48 -21.08 -3.66
CA LYS A 366 9.15 -20.52 -3.35
C LYS A 366 9.27 -19.41 -2.32
N SER A 367 8.16 -18.72 -2.13
CA SER A 367 8.00 -17.75 -1.04
C SER A 367 6.79 -18.09 -0.21
N ILE A 368 6.78 -17.69 1.05
CA ILE A 368 5.72 -18.00 1.99
C ILE A 368 5.18 -16.71 2.59
N VAL A 369 3.85 -16.62 2.64
CA VAL A 369 3.15 -15.49 3.25
C VAL A 369 2.28 -15.99 4.39
N TYR A 370 2.59 -15.57 5.60
CA TYR A 370 1.76 -15.74 6.79
C TYR A 370 0.84 -14.54 6.96
N ALA A 371 -0.45 -14.78 7.15
CA ALA A 371 -1.43 -13.73 7.38
C ALA A 371 -2.64 -14.21 8.19
N PRO A 372 -3.40 -13.31 8.83
CA PRO A 372 -4.69 -13.62 9.44
C PRO A 372 -5.69 -14.15 8.40
N ALA A 373 -6.48 -15.15 8.78
CA ALA A 373 -7.44 -15.84 7.90
C ALA A 373 -8.82 -15.14 7.88
N ASP A 374 -8.87 -13.82 7.98
CA ASP A 374 -10.13 -13.08 7.85
C ASP A 374 -10.74 -13.21 6.44
N TRP A 375 -12.05 -12.98 6.36
CA TRP A 375 -12.79 -13.17 5.12
C TRP A 375 -12.27 -12.29 3.96
N ALA A 376 -11.97 -11.02 4.25
CA ALA A 376 -11.53 -10.09 3.22
C ALA A 376 -10.15 -10.46 2.68
N PHE A 377 -9.24 -10.94 3.55
CA PHE A 377 -7.93 -11.44 3.12
C PHE A 377 -8.06 -12.69 2.25
N LYS A 378 -8.90 -13.66 2.68
CA LYS A 378 -9.17 -14.88 1.89
C LYS A 378 -9.73 -14.54 0.51
N LYS A 379 -10.65 -13.58 0.43
CA LYS A 379 -11.19 -13.09 -0.85
C LYS A 379 -10.09 -12.48 -1.72
N ALA A 380 -9.28 -11.59 -1.16
CA ALA A 380 -8.19 -10.94 -1.90
C ALA A 380 -7.17 -11.96 -2.42
N VAL A 381 -6.77 -12.94 -1.60
CA VAL A 381 -5.85 -14.00 -2.03
C VAL A 381 -6.44 -14.80 -3.20
N ARG A 382 -7.72 -15.19 -3.13
CA ARG A 382 -8.38 -15.89 -4.25
C ARG A 382 -8.40 -15.06 -5.54
N MET A 383 -8.65 -13.75 -5.43
CA MET A 383 -8.62 -12.86 -6.61
C MET A 383 -7.20 -12.78 -7.20
N ILE A 384 -6.17 -12.70 -6.37
CA ILE A 384 -4.77 -12.67 -6.81
C ILE A 384 -4.37 -14.01 -7.46
N GLU A 385 -4.75 -15.14 -6.86
CA GLU A 385 -4.44 -16.47 -7.40
C GLU A 385 -5.16 -16.74 -8.73
N ASN A 386 -6.40 -16.27 -8.87
CA ASN A 386 -7.19 -16.41 -10.09
C ASN A 386 -6.98 -15.25 -11.08
N GLU A 387 -6.08 -14.31 -10.77
CA GLU A 387 -5.79 -13.13 -11.61
C GLU A 387 -7.04 -12.30 -11.96
N GLN A 388 -8.01 -12.24 -11.02
CA GLN A 388 -9.26 -11.53 -11.21
C GLN A 388 -9.07 -10.03 -11.01
N LEU A 389 -9.67 -9.23 -11.90
CA LEU A 389 -9.75 -7.78 -11.73
C LEU A 389 -10.79 -7.43 -10.65
N VAL A 390 -10.54 -6.36 -9.91
CA VAL A 390 -11.53 -5.79 -8.99
C VAL A 390 -12.61 -5.12 -9.85
N PRO A 391 -13.91 -5.52 -9.74
CA PRO A 391 -14.98 -4.88 -10.47
C PRO A 391 -15.08 -3.39 -10.12
N LEU A 392 -15.52 -2.58 -11.09
CA LEU A 392 -15.86 -1.18 -10.79
C LEU A 392 -17.03 -1.13 -9.80
N SER A 393 -16.93 -0.22 -8.85
CA SER A 393 -18.04 0.06 -7.91
C SER A 393 -19.19 0.70 -8.68
N ASN A 394 -20.37 0.06 -8.71
CA ASN A 394 -21.57 0.74 -9.13
C ASN A 394 -21.91 1.83 -8.11
N PRO A 395 -22.40 3.02 -8.54
CA PRO A 395 -22.82 4.08 -7.63
C PRO A 395 -23.84 3.61 -6.58
N ASP A 396 -24.71 2.67 -6.94
CA ASP A 396 -25.73 2.09 -6.07
C ASP A 396 -25.16 1.09 -5.04
N ASN A 397 -24.00 0.48 -5.30
CA ASN A 397 -23.33 -0.46 -4.39
C ASN A 397 -22.34 0.21 -3.45
N GLN A 398 -22.02 1.51 -3.62
CA GLN A 398 -21.12 2.22 -2.72
C GLN A 398 -21.65 2.30 -1.30
N GLN A 399 -22.97 2.40 -1.11
CA GLN A 399 -23.59 2.39 0.22
C GLN A 399 -23.50 1.01 0.89
N GLU A 400 -23.57 -0.07 0.16
CA GLU A 400 -23.48 -1.44 0.70
C GLU A 400 -22.04 -1.88 0.99
N LEU A 401 -21.08 -1.45 0.17
CA LEU A 401 -19.64 -1.66 0.41
C LEU A 401 -19.10 -0.75 1.52
N LEU A 402 -19.60 0.48 1.63
CA LEU A 402 -19.25 1.41 2.71
C LEU A 402 -19.89 1.00 4.06
N SER A 403 -20.99 0.25 4.06
CA SER A 403 -21.57 -0.31 5.28
C SER A 403 -20.94 -1.63 5.71
N LYS A 404 -20.33 -2.38 4.79
CA LYS A 404 -19.67 -3.68 5.04
C LYS A 404 -18.14 -3.59 5.11
N SER A 405 -17.52 -2.64 4.43
CA SER A 405 -16.12 -2.26 4.60
C SER A 405 -16.13 -0.87 5.23
N GLY A 406 -15.98 -0.79 6.54
CA GLY A 406 -15.83 0.49 7.22
C GLY A 406 -14.77 1.32 6.51
N SER A 407 -15.19 2.32 5.76
CA SER A 407 -14.48 3.53 5.32
C SER A 407 -12.96 3.54 5.56
N GLU A 408 -12.19 2.85 4.73
CA GLU A 408 -10.73 2.83 4.85
C GLU A 408 -10.04 3.07 3.51
N GLU A 409 -10.31 4.21 2.88
CA GLU A 409 -9.35 4.79 1.93
C GLU A 409 -9.51 6.32 1.89
N ARG A 410 -9.20 6.95 3.03
CA ARG A 410 -8.69 8.31 3.00
C ARG A 410 -7.23 8.24 3.43
N GLN A 411 -6.33 8.41 2.50
CA GLN A 411 -4.96 8.83 2.75
C GLN A 411 -4.99 10.16 3.48
N GLY A 412 -4.90 10.09 4.77
CA GLY A 412 -4.86 11.23 5.68
C GLY A 412 -5.09 10.68 7.07
N ASN A 413 -4.11 10.63 7.90
CA ASN A 413 -3.98 10.37 9.33
C ASN A 413 -5.27 10.29 10.20
N GLY A 414 -6.32 9.64 9.72
CA GLY A 414 -7.58 9.40 10.41
C GLY A 414 -7.95 7.95 10.27
N GLU A 415 -7.41 7.10 11.14
CA GLU A 415 -7.81 5.71 11.27
C GLU A 415 -9.30 5.66 11.60
N GLY A 416 -10.10 5.03 10.74
CA GLY A 416 -11.41 4.50 11.09
C GLY A 416 -11.22 3.32 12.07
N ARG A 417 -10.75 3.63 13.29
CA ARG A 417 -10.55 2.63 14.34
C ARG A 417 -11.91 2.20 14.84
N PRO A 418 -12.21 0.88 14.91
CA PRO A 418 -13.34 0.44 15.71
C PRO A 418 -13.14 0.97 17.15
N TRP A 419 -14.20 1.53 17.72
CA TRP A 419 -14.21 2.05 19.08
C TRP A 419 -14.31 0.88 20.07
N ILE A 420 -13.25 0.07 20.16
CA ILE A 420 -13.16 -1.11 21.02
C ILE A 420 -11.82 -1.13 21.76
N ILE A 421 -11.80 -1.83 22.89
CA ILE A 421 -10.60 -2.09 23.68
C ILE A 421 -10.20 -3.54 23.43
N PRO A 422 -9.06 -3.82 22.77
CA PRO A 422 -8.52 -5.18 22.64
C PRO A 422 -8.28 -5.81 24.01
N VAL A 423 -8.76 -7.05 24.22
CA VAL A 423 -8.57 -7.79 25.47
C VAL A 423 -7.60 -8.93 25.25
N SER A 424 -7.91 -9.90 24.39
CA SER A 424 -7.08 -11.04 24.12
C SER A 424 -7.34 -11.64 22.74
N SER A 425 -6.43 -12.50 22.27
CA SER A 425 -6.65 -13.29 21.06
C SER A 425 -5.76 -14.54 21.03
N ALA A 426 -6.20 -15.55 20.29
CA ALA A 426 -5.43 -16.78 20.11
C ALA A 426 -5.62 -17.36 18.70
N ALA A 427 -4.55 -17.96 18.15
CA ALA A 427 -4.61 -18.73 16.92
C ALA A 427 -5.25 -20.10 17.16
N LYS A 428 -6.08 -20.58 16.22
CA LYS A 428 -6.80 -21.86 16.34
C LYS A 428 -5.91 -23.09 16.34
N ASN A 429 -4.81 -23.03 15.59
CA ASN A 429 -3.83 -24.12 15.56
C ASN A 429 -2.74 -23.77 16.56
N GLY A 430 -2.86 -24.33 17.74
CA GLY A 430 -2.04 -24.01 18.90
C GLY A 430 -0.55 -23.92 18.58
N LEU A 431 0.12 -23.11 19.38
CA LEU A 431 1.58 -23.07 19.42
C LEU A 431 2.10 -24.49 19.66
N PRO A 432 3.21 -24.89 19.01
CA PRO A 432 3.99 -26.02 19.50
C PRO A 432 4.37 -25.77 20.95
N GLU A 433 4.45 -26.84 21.75
CA GLU A 433 4.75 -26.79 23.18
C GLU A 433 6.00 -25.97 23.58
N ASP A 434 6.91 -25.71 22.62
CA ASP A 434 8.13 -24.92 22.81
C ASP A 434 8.04 -23.43 22.39
N ALA A 435 6.86 -22.89 22.15
CA ALA A 435 6.74 -21.47 21.86
C ALA A 435 7.07 -20.64 23.11
N PRO A 436 7.90 -19.60 23.01
CA PRO A 436 8.16 -18.71 24.13
C PRO A 436 6.83 -18.16 24.65
N LYS A 437 6.64 -18.17 25.98
CA LYS A 437 5.44 -17.62 26.61
C LYS A 437 5.17 -16.23 26.06
N PRO A 438 3.89 -15.89 25.79
CA PRO A 438 3.53 -14.54 25.36
C PRO A 438 4.16 -13.52 26.32
N VAL A 439 4.77 -12.47 25.78
CA VAL A 439 5.17 -11.34 26.58
C VAL A 439 3.86 -10.66 26.98
N GLU A 440 3.58 -10.59 28.26
CA GLU A 440 2.49 -9.77 28.77
C GLU A 440 2.75 -8.34 28.27
N HIS A 441 1.97 -7.90 27.31
CA HIS A 441 1.98 -6.51 26.92
C HIS A 441 1.51 -5.71 28.14
N PRO A 442 2.30 -4.75 28.66
CA PRO A 442 1.84 -3.96 29.76
C PRO A 442 0.51 -3.31 29.35
N PRO A 443 -0.51 -3.34 30.20
CA PRO A 443 -1.74 -2.64 29.93
C PRO A 443 -1.40 -1.21 29.53
N CYS A 444 -2.19 -0.65 28.61
CA CYS A 444 -2.01 0.73 28.15
C CYS A 444 -1.71 1.60 29.37
N SER A 445 -0.54 2.29 29.39
CA SER A 445 -0.17 3.03 30.58
C SER A 445 -1.29 3.99 30.97
N PRO A 446 -1.56 4.23 32.25
CA PRO A 446 -2.61 5.18 32.66
C PRO A 446 -2.51 6.51 31.93
N SER A 447 -1.31 6.99 31.63
CA SER A 447 -1.08 8.23 30.86
C SER A 447 -1.51 8.13 29.38
N GLU A 448 -1.51 6.95 28.77
CA GLU A 448 -1.99 6.75 27.39
C GLU A 448 -3.53 6.64 27.35
N ALA A 449 -4.12 5.92 28.28
CA ALA A 449 -5.59 5.86 28.43
C ALA A 449 -6.16 7.27 28.68
N GLU A 450 -5.52 8.05 29.53
CA GLU A 450 -5.90 9.45 29.77
C GLU A 450 -5.81 10.32 28.51
N LYS A 451 -4.75 10.19 27.71
CA LYS A 451 -4.61 10.93 26.44
C LYS A 451 -5.71 10.58 25.45
N ILE A 452 -6.07 9.30 25.36
CA ILE A 452 -7.15 8.81 24.50
C ILE A 452 -8.49 9.39 24.95
N LEU A 453 -8.79 9.33 26.25
CA LEU A 453 -10.04 9.86 26.81
C LEU A 453 -10.15 11.38 26.60
N ARG A 454 -9.08 12.15 26.84
CA ARG A 454 -9.05 13.60 26.58
C ARG A 454 -9.32 13.91 25.11
N LYS A 455 -8.70 13.17 24.18
CA LYS A 455 -8.94 13.33 22.74
C LYS A 455 -10.40 13.03 22.38
N ASN A 456 -10.97 11.98 22.94
CA ASN A 456 -12.35 11.58 22.67
C ASN A 456 -13.37 12.59 23.19
N ILE A 457 -13.17 13.11 24.39
CA ILE A 457 -13.98 14.20 24.96
C ILE A 457 -13.94 15.42 24.03
N ASN A 458 -12.73 15.83 23.63
CA ASN A 458 -12.57 16.98 22.74
C ASN A 458 -13.24 16.77 21.38
N ASN A 459 -13.17 15.57 20.79
CA ASN A 459 -13.80 15.26 19.51
C ASN A 459 -15.33 15.40 19.58
N ILE A 460 -15.97 14.88 20.64
CA ILE A 460 -17.43 15.00 20.82
C ILE A 460 -17.82 16.47 21.04
N VAL A 461 -17.07 17.19 21.87
CA VAL A 461 -17.29 18.61 22.14
C VAL A 461 -17.16 19.43 20.86
N THR A 462 -16.10 19.19 20.08
CA THR A 462 -15.89 19.89 18.80
C THR A 462 -16.99 19.58 17.80
N ALA A 463 -17.37 18.29 17.64
CA ALA A 463 -18.44 17.89 16.73
C ALA A 463 -19.80 18.47 17.11
N PHE A 464 -20.07 18.62 18.41
CA PHE A 464 -21.28 19.30 18.90
C PHE A 464 -21.24 20.81 18.58
N LEU A 465 -20.11 21.47 18.84
CA LEU A 465 -19.96 22.91 18.61
C LEU A 465 -19.95 23.26 17.11
N ASP A 466 -19.44 22.38 16.24
CA ASP A 466 -19.43 22.61 14.79
C ASP A 466 -20.82 22.53 14.15
N LYS A 467 -21.78 21.88 14.80
CA LYS A 467 -23.20 21.87 14.41
C LYS A 467 -23.96 23.16 14.80
N GLN A 468 -23.36 24.02 15.62
CA GLN A 468 -23.97 25.27 16.04
C GLN A 468 -23.67 26.40 15.07
N SER A 469 -24.61 27.33 14.90
CA SER A 469 -24.38 28.52 14.09
C SER A 469 -23.22 29.38 14.65
N PRO A 470 -22.40 30.04 13.80
CA PRO A 470 -21.21 30.79 14.24
C PRO A 470 -21.45 31.78 15.38
N GLY A 471 -22.62 32.46 15.40
CA GLY A 471 -22.96 33.43 16.45
C GLY A 471 -23.26 32.78 17.83
N ASN A 472 -23.64 31.53 17.87
CA ASN A 472 -23.99 30.80 19.09
C ASN A 472 -22.88 29.89 19.63
N LYS A 473 -21.84 29.64 18.86
CA LYS A 473 -20.77 28.68 19.17
C LYS A 473 -20.06 28.99 20.49
N GLN A 474 -19.78 30.27 20.76
CA GLN A 474 -19.10 30.69 21.98
C GLN A 474 -20.01 30.56 23.24
N ALA A 475 -21.29 30.85 23.10
CA ALA A 475 -22.26 30.68 24.19
C ALA A 475 -22.45 29.21 24.55
N HIS A 476 -22.62 28.34 23.56
CA HIS A 476 -22.72 26.89 23.74
C HIS A 476 -21.45 26.27 24.32
N SER A 477 -20.28 26.73 23.93
CA SER A 477 -19.01 26.30 24.52
C SER A 477 -18.96 26.64 26.01
N LYS A 478 -19.25 27.87 26.38
CA LYS A 478 -19.27 28.30 27.81
C LYS A 478 -20.28 27.49 28.62
N MET A 479 -21.46 27.24 28.08
CA MET A 479 -22.52 26.45 28.75
C MET A 479 -22.04 24.99 28.94
N LEU A 480 -21.49 24.37 27.92
CA LEU A 480 -21.00 22.99 27.97
C LEU A 480 -19.89 22.82 29.02
N TYR A 481 -18.90 23.68 29.04
CA TYR A 481 -17.82 23.62 30.04
C TYR A 481 -18.33 23.90 31.47
N ARG A 482 -19.33 24.76 31.65
CA ARG A 482 -19.99 24.93 32.96
C ARG A 482 -20.68 23.64 33.42
N ARG A 483 -21.39 22.95 32.53
CA ARG A 483 -22.06 21.66 32.84
C ARG A 483 -21.03 20.55 33.12
N MET A 484 -19.91 20.49 32.38
CA MET A 484 -18.81 19.58 32.66
C MET A 484 -18.23 19.77 34.08
N LYS A 485 -18.07 21.01 34.52
CA LYS A 485 -17.61 21.32 35.88
C LYS A 485 -18.57 20.88 36.99
N LEU A 486 -19.87 20.73 36.70
CA LEU A 486 -20.83 20.16 37.68
C LEU A 486 -20.64 18.64 37.83
N VAL A 487 -20.15 17.95 36.79
CA VAL A 487 -19.86 16.50 36.81
C VAL A 487 -18.49 16.24 37.43
N CYS A 488 -17.50 17.05 37.07
CA CYS A 488 -16.15 17.02 37.64
C CYS A 488 -15.60 18.46 37.72
N PRO A 489 -15.28 18.98 38.93
CA PRO A 489 -14.88 20.38 39.13
C PRO A 489 -13.48 20.73 38.62
N LYS A 490 -12.71 19.75 38.16
CA LYS A 490 -11.35 19.93 37.64
C LYS A 490 -11.33 20.24 36.13
N PRO A 491 -10.32 20.94 35.62
CA PRO A 491 -10.05 21.02 34.19
C PRO A 491 -9.78 19.65 33.59
N VAL A 492 -10.22 19.38 32.35
CA VAL A 492 -9.99 18.10 31.65
C VAL A 492 -8.50 17.73 31.57
N ALA A 493 -7.62 18.73 31.52
CA ALA A 493 -6.17 18.52 31.50
C ALA A 493 -5.61 17.91 32.80
N GLU A 494 -6.28 18.15 33.95
CA GLU A 494 -5.84 17.75 35.28
C GLU A 494 -6.62 16.55 35.84
N MET A 495 -7.58 15.99 35.08
CA MET A 495 -8.39 14.87 35.49
C MET A 495 -7.59 13.55 35.42
N SER A 496 -7.77 12.72 36.44
CA SER A 496 -7.31 11.32 36.45
C SER A 496 -8.12 10.47 35.45
N GLN A 497 -7.65 9.27 35.14
CA GLN A 497 -8.33 8.36 34.23
C GLN A 497 -9.80 8.14 34.61
N GLY A 498 -10.11 7.82 35.87
CA GLY A 498 -11.48 7.57 36.31
C GLY A 498 -12.39 8.82 36.25
N GLU A 499 -11.82 10.02 36.43
CA GLU A 499 -12.56 11.28 36.26
C GLU A 499 -12.81 11.56 34.76
N LEU A 500 -11.85 11.25 33.89
CA LEU A 500 -11.99 11.36 32.44
C LEU A 500 -13.02 10.38 31.89
N GLU A 501 -13.09 9.16 32.41
CA GLU A 501 -14.10 8.17 32.05
C GLU A 501 -15.52 8.65 32.40
N LYS A 502 -15.72 9.24 33.60
CA LYS A 502 -17.00 9.84 34.00
C LYS A 502 -17.43 10.98 33.11
N ILE A 503 -16.52 11.91 32.80
CA ILE A 503 -16.79 13.03 31.90
C ILE A 503 -17.06 12.54 30.48
N TRP A 504 -16.32 11.57 29.99
CA TRP A 504 -16.51 11.01 28.65
C TRP A 504 -17.88 10.34 28.51
N LEU A 505 -18.28 9.51 29.46
CA LEU A 505 -19.62 8.90 29.50
C LEU A 505 -20.72 9.96 29.51
N TRP A 506 -20.57 10.99 30.34
CA TRP A 506 -21.53 12.08 30.41
C TRP A 506 -21.59 12.90 29.11
N VAL A 507 -20.46 13.33 28.55
CA VAL A 507 -20.43 14.08 27.30
C VAL A 507 -21.03 13.26 26.17
N ARG A 508 -20.80 11.96 26.15
CA ARG A 508 -21.37 11.05 25.16
C ARG A 508 -22.88 10.90 25.29
N SER A 509 -23.40 10.78 26.51
CA SER A 509 -24.84 10.66 26.73
C SER A 509 -25.62 11.94 26.41
N GLU A 510 -25.03 13.10 26.67
CA GLU A 510 -25.67 14.40 26.48
C GLU A 510 -25.50 14.98 25.07
N TYR A 511 -24.33 14.74 24.42
CA TYR A 511 -23.93 15.40 23.19
C TYR A 511 -23.47 14.41 22.07
N GLY A 512 -23.33 13.13 22.38
CA GLY A 512 -23.13 12.08 21.39
C GLY A 512 -24.35 11.97 20.49
N SER A 513 -24.18 12.01 19.16
CA SER A 513 -25.30 11.92 18.22
C SER A 513 -26.09 10.65 18.47
N GLN A 514 -27.32 10.75 18.91
CA GLN A 514 -28.29 9.67 18.73
C GLN A 514 -28.48 9.46 17.22
N PRO A 515 -28.56 8.22 16.72
CA PRO A 515 -28.96 7.99 15.35
C PRO A 515 -30.31 8.63 15.12
N ASP A 516 -30.41 9.40 14.06
CA ASP A 516 -31.59 10.17 13.69
C ASP A 516 -32.76 9.22 13.49
N SER A 517 -33.68 9.17 14.47
CA SER A 517 -34.93 8.36 14.44
C SER A 517 -35.98 8.92 13.48
N ARG A 518 -35.60 9.82 12.57
CA ARG A 518 -36.44 10.43 11.54
C ARG A 518 -36.02 10.03 10.15
N LYS A 519 -36.01 8.74 9.85
CA LYS A 519 -36.28 8.21 8.50
C LYS A 519 -37.01 6.90 8.67
N LYS A 520 -38.34 7.01 8.79
CA LYS A 520 -39.26 5.99 8.32
C LYS A 520 -39.64 6.31 6.89
#